data_29b79bfe63da01b61ab523d86f987009
#
_entry.id   29b79bfe63da01b61ab523d86f987009
#
_cell.length_a   1.000
_cell.length_b   1.000
_cell.length_c   1.000
_cell.angle_alpha   90.00
_cell.angle_beta   90.00
_cell.angle_gamma   90.00
#
_symmetry.space_group_name_H-M   'P 1'
#
loop_
_entity.id
_entity.type
_entity.pdbx_description
1 polymer ?
#
loop_
_entity_poly.entity_id
_entity_poly.type
_entity_poly.pdbx_seq_one_letter_code
_entity_poly.pdbx_strand_id
1 'polypeptide(L)'
;MKKTILFISSILVCFSSAVAQFNLQGDGYYLGSSCYLLTEAENGQISTIWHEEQINLNLPFELQFKMNFGDNDQGADGMMFVLQNESSTIEGQIGEDIGFGNIDPGLGIEFDTYNNENLGDMNADHIGIHRDGQSNHNASTSIAGPVQAALFSSNIEDGEDHAIRITWDPAAQEIRVYFNCLFRLSANIDLIGDIFDGESLVWWGFTAST
;
A
#
# COMPACT_ATOMS: atom_id res chain seq x y z
N MET A 1 20.32 -54.01 -40.85
CA MET A 1 19.93 -53.45 -39.54
C MET A 1 20.10 -51.94 -39.62
N LYS A 2 18.99 -51.17 -39.62
CA LYS A 2 19.03 -49.69 -39.63
C LYS A 2 18.98 -49.24 -38.15
N LYS A 3 20.01 -48.50 -37.73
CA LYS A 3 20.03 -47.86 -36.39
C LYS A 3 19.30 -46.55 -36.49
N THR A 4 18.16 -46.45 -35.76
CA THR A 4 17.44 -45.21 -35.58
C THR A 4 18.05 -44.46 -34.39
N ILE A 5 18.56 -43.25 -34.63
CA ILE A 5 19.11 -42.37 -33.61
C ILE A 5 17.97 -41.42 -33.19
N LEU A 6 17.53 -41.50 -31.93
CA LEU A 6 16.56 -40.62 -31.35
C LEU A 6 17.26 -39.38 -30.76
N PHE A 7 17.05 -38.21 -31.36
CA PHE A 7 17.49 -36.93 -30.77
C PHE A 7 16.48 -36.46 -29.76
N ILE A 8 16.85 -36.44 -28.49
CA ILE A 8 16.08 -35.80 -27.44
C ILE A 8 16.59 -34.35 -27.35
N SER A 9 15.80 -33.40 -27.86
CA SER A 9 16.03 -31.98 -27.65
C SER A 9 15.48 -31.61 -26.28
N SER A 10 16.36 -31.33 -25.31
CA SER A 10 15.95 -30.75 -24.02
C SER A 10 15.67 -29.26 -24.20
N ILE A 11 14.42 -28.86 -24.08
CA ILE A 11 14.05 -27.46 -24.02
C ILE A 11 14.36 -26.97 -22.59
N LEU A 12 15.39 -26.13 -22.46
CA LEU A 12 15.72 -25.44 -21.24
C LEU A 12 14.71 -24.26 -21.09
N VAL A 13 13.70 -24.45 -20.27
CA VAL A 13 12.79 -23.35 -19.91
C VAL A 13 13.49 -22.52 -18.84
N CYS A 14 14.05 -21.37 -19.22
CA CYS A 14 14.50 -20.37 -18.27
C CYS A 14 13.27 -19.68 -17.67
N PHE A 15 12.98 -19.95 -16.42
CA PHE A 15 12.09 -19.10 -15.63
C PHE A 15 12.90 -17.86 -15.21
N SER A 16 12.64 -16.73 -15.84
CA SER A 16 13.03 -15.45 -15.28
C SER A 16 12.02 -15.10 -14.19
N SER A 17 12.44 -15.08 -12.93
CA SER A 17 11.67 -14.43 -11.88
C SER A 17 11.68 -12.93 -12.19
N ALA A 18 10.54 -12.38 -12.56
CA ALA A 18 10.36 -10.94 -12.57
C ALA A 18 10.43 -10.47 -11.11
N VAL A 19 11.43 -9.70 -10.75
CA VAL A 19 11.48 -8.99 -9.48
C VAL A 19 10.61 -7.76 -9.68
N ALA A 20 9.63 -7.56 -8.81
CA ALA A 20 8.85 -6.32 -8.82
C ALA A 20 9.82 -5.13 -8.67
N GLN A 21 9.76 -4.23 -9.63
CA GLN A 21 10.66 -3.09 -9.66
C GLN A 21 9.89 -1.87 -9.20
N PHE A 22 10.43 -1.22 -8.16
CA PHE A 22 9.86 -0.03 -7.56
C PHE A 22 10.83 1.14 -7.67
N ASN A 23 10.29 2.31 -7.96
CA ASN A 23 10.97 3.59 -7.87
C ASN A 23 10.85 4.10 -6.44
N LEU A 24 11.96 4.17 -5.73
CA LEU A 24 12.04 4.66 -4.36
C LEU A 24 12.47 6.13 -4.34
N GLN A 25 11.78 6.93 -3.54
CA GLN A 25 12.07 8.33 -3.27
C GLN A 25 12.15 8.55 -1.75
N GLY A 26 12.90 9.56 -1.30
CA GLY A 26 13.03 9.91 0.11
C GLY A 26 14.15 9.15 0.85
N ASP A 27 13.94 8.91 2.14
CA ASP A 27 14.98 8.42 3.07
C ASP A 27 15.16 6.89 3.06
N GLY A 28 14.21 6.17 2.48
CA GLY A 28 14.22 4.71 2.46
C GLY A 28 15.30 4.09 1.59
N TYR A 29 15.49 2.78 1.70
CA TYR A 29 16.43 2.04 0.88
C TYR A 29 16.04 0.58 0.67
N TYR A 30 16.55 0.00 -0.41
CA TYR A 30 16.30 -1.39 -0.79
C TYR A 30 17.17 -2.34 0.03
N LEU A 31 16.55 -3.31 0.71
CA LEU A 31 17.20 -4.32 1.54
C LEU A 31 17.54 -5.61 0.79
N GLY A 32 17.04 -5.78 -0.43
CA GLY A 32 17.16 -7.03 -1.19
C GLY A 32 15.92 -7.91 -1.08
N SER A 33 15.80 -8.89 -1.99
CA SER A 33 14.71 -9.88 -1.99
C SER A 33 13.30 -9.28 -1.99
N SER A 34 13.12 -8.15 -2.71
CA SER A 34 11.85 -7.39 -2.76
C SER A 34 11.42 -6.80 -1.40
N CYS A 35 12.39 -6.52 -0.53
CA CYS A 35 12.18 -5.87 0.76
C CYS A 35 12.76 -4.45 0.72
N TYR A 36 12.01 -3.50 1.25
CA TYR A 36 12.38 -2.08 1.34
C TYR A 36 12.21 -1.62 2.78
N LEU A 37 13.15 -0.86 3.30
CA LEU A 37 12.96 -0.04 4.49
C LEU A 37 12.46 1.31 4.00
N LEU A 38 11.30 1.76 4.47
CA LEU A 38 10.75 3.05 4.08
C LEU A 38 11.24 4.16 5.01
N THR A 39 11.20 3.93 6.33
CA THR A 39 11.73 4.85 7.34
C THR A 39 12.51 4.09 8.39
N GLU A 40 13.52 4.70 8.95
CA GLU A 40 14.15 4.24 10.19
C GLU A 40 13.38 4.78 11.40
N ALA A 41 13.68 4.30 12.61
CA ALA A 41 13.08 4.80 13.84
C ALA A 41 13.72 6.15 14.26
N GLU A 42 13.66 7.13 13.34
CA GLU A 42 14.18 8.49 13.51
C GLU A 42 13.12 9.50 13.07
N ASN A 43 12.96 10.60 13.80
CA ASN A 43 11.96 11.62 13.47
C ASN A 43 12.30 12.34 12.16
N GLY A 44 11.27 12.66 11.41
CA GLY A 44 11.38 13.54 10.26
C GLY A 44 11.81 12.83 8.99
N GLN A 45 11.55 11.55 8.87
CA GLN A 45 11.76 10.78 7.64
C GLN A 45 10.49 10.66 6.82
N ILE A 46 10.68 10.53 5.52
CA ILE A 46 9.62 10.25 4.56
C ILE A 46 10.15 9.37 3.45
N SER A 47 9.34 8.45 2.98
CA SER A 47 9.59 7.72 1.74
C SER A 47 8.33 7.40 0.98
N THR A 48 8.48 7.32 -0.34
CA THR A 48 7.49 6.76 -1.23
C THR A 48 8.13 5.75 -2.15
N ILE A 49 7.44 4.65 -2.40
CA ILE A 49 7.86 3.69 -3.42
C ILE A 49 6.71 3.40 -4.37
N TRP A 50 6.97 3.45 -5.67
CA TRP A 50 5.98 3.26 -6.71
C TRP A 50 6.37 2.11 -7.63
N HIS A 51 5.45 1.20 -7.88
CA HIS A 51 5.64 0.16 -8.88
C HIS A 51 5.81 0.81 -10.27
N GLU A 52 6.76 0.32 -11.07
CA GLU A 52 7.04 0.89 -12.40
C GLU A 52 5.89 0.73 -13.39
N GLU A 53 5.10 -0.32 -13.24
CA GLU A 53 3.95 -0.59 -14.09
C GLU A 53 2.65 -0.15 -13.41
N GLN A 54 1.80 0.55 -14.18
CA GLN A 54 0.46 0.93 -13.76
C GLN A 54 -0.50 -0.27 -13.76
N ILE A 55 -1.49 -0.24 -12.89
CA ILE A 55 -2.63 -1.17 -12.93
C ILE A 55 -3.83 -0.50 -13.61
N ASN A 56 -4.69 -1.34 -14.22
CA ASN A 56 -5.90 -0.89 -14.89
C ASN A 56 -7.12 -1.15 -14.01
N LEU A 57 -7.74 -0.09 -13.51
CA LEU A 57 -8.91 -0.15 -12.62
C LEU A 57 -10.18 -0.70 -13.28
N ASN A 58 -10.22 -0.83 -14.61
CA ASN A 58 -11.31 -1.57 -15.29
C ASN A 58 -11.23 -3.09 -15.07
N LEU A 59 -10.12 -3.58 -14.53
CA LEU A 59 -9.89 -5.00 -14.25
C LEU A 59 -9.83 -5.23 -12.73
N PRO A 60 -10.31 -6.39 -12.24
CA PRO A 60 -10.12 -6.72 -10.84
C PRO A 60 -8.64 -6.97 -10.54
N PHE A 61 -8.21 -6.61 -9.33
CA PHE A 61 -6.89 -6.96 -8.84
C PHE A 61 -6.93 -7.49 -7.41
N GLU A 62 -5.91 -8.26 -7.08
CA GLU A 62 -5.57 -8.63 -5.71
C GLU A 62 -4.07 -8.41 -5.51
N LEU A 63 -3.71 -7.59 -4.53
CA LEU A 63 -2.34 -7.35 -4.11
C LEU A 63 -2.12 -7.95 -2.72
N GLN A 64 -1.01 -8.68 -2.57
CA GLN A 64 -0.60 -9.28 -1.30
C GLN A 64 0.84 -8.87 -1.00
N PHE A 65 1.07 -8.35 0.18
CA PHE A 65 2.38 -7.90 0.65
C PHE A 65 2.46 -8.02 2.16
N LYS A 66 3.63 -7.72 2.72
CA LYS A 66 3.84 -7.64 4.16
C LYS A 66 4.26 -6.24 4.55
N MET A 67 3.80 -5.80 5.70
CA MET A 67 4.27 -4.59 6.39
C MET A 67 4.81 -4.97 7.76
N ASN A 68 5.89 -4.30 8.16
CA ASN A 68 6.45 -4.38 9.51
C ASN A 68 6.54 -2.96 10.05
N PHE A 69 5.89 -2.70 11.18
CA PHE A 69 5.76 -1.36 11.76
C PHE A 69 6.79 -1.10 12.87
N GLY A 70 7.80 -1.97 13.01
CA GLY A 70 8.77 -1.89 14.10
C GLY A 70 8.24 -2.47 15.41
N ASP A 71 8.93 -2.17 16.51
CA ASP A 71 8.65 -2.70 17.86
C ASP A 71 8.51 -1.59 18.92
N ASN A 72 8.27 -0.36 18.49
CA ASN A 72 8.16 0.80 19.37
C ASN A 72 6.75 1.40 19.35
N ASP A 73 5.90 1.01 20.30
CA ASP A 73 4.53 1.50 20.53
C ASP A 73 4.41 3.03 20.80
N GLN A 74 5.49 3.79 20.67
CA GLN A 74 5.54 5.24 20.73
C GLN A 74 6.09 5.83 19.41
N GLY A 75 6.14 5.00 18.38
CA GLY A 75 6.50 5.40 17.03
C GLY A 75 5.42 6.25 16.38
N ALA A 76 5.72 6.75 15.22
CA ALA A 76 4.84 7.52 14.34
C ALA A 76 5.39 7.42 12.90
N ASP A 77 4.63 7.78 11.90
CA ASP A 77 3.17 7.95 11.86
C ASP A 77 2.50 6.67 11.37
N GLY A 78 3.20 5.86 10.55
CA GLY A 78 2.72 4.61 9.98
C GLY A 78 3.10 4.41 8.52
N MET A 79 2.31 3.62 7.79
CA MET A 79 2.47 3.36 6.36
C MET A 79 1.13 3.41 5.63
N MET A 80 1.15 3.81 4.36
CA MET A 80 -0.02 3.73 3.47
C MET A 80 0.25 2.87 2.24
N PHE A 81 -0.77 2.18 1.77
CA PHE A 81 -0.88 1.76 0.38
C PHE A 81 -1.60 2.86 -0.40
N VAL A 82 -1.04 3.24 -1.56
CA VAL A 82 -1.57 4.37 -2.33
C VAL A 82 -1.75 4.00 -3.80
N LEU A 83 -2.88 4.47 -4.38
CA LEU A 83 -3.12 4.55 -5.82
C LEU A 83 -3.08 6.03 -6.22
N GLN A 84 -2.41 6.35 -7.34
CA GLN A 84 -2.34 7.72 -7.88
C GLN A 84 -2.10 7.70 -9.39
N ASN A 85 -2.40 8.78 -10.10
CA ASN A 85 -2.21 8.87 -11.56
C ASN A 85 -1.25 9.99 -11.99
N GLU A 86 -0.48 10.57 -11.06
CA GLU A 86 0.43 11.68 -11.31
C GLU A 86 1.78 11.21 -11.88
N SER A 87 2.54 10.40 -11.11
CA SER A 87 3.89 10.00 -11.49
C SER A 87 4.43 8.85 -10.65
N SER A 88 5.23 7.96 -11.27
CA SER A 88 5.99 6.93 -10.53
C SER A 88 7.15 7.47 -9.68
N THR A 89 7.28 8.79 -9.55
CA THR A 89 8.32 9.48 -8.77
C THR A 89 7.76 10.58 -7.88
N ILE A 90 6.43 10.66 -7.72
CA ILE A 90 5.82 11.68 -6.84
C ILE A 90 6.23 11.39 -5.39
N GLU A 91 6.55 12.47 -4.68
CA GLU A 91 6.80 12.46 -3.25
C GLU A 91 5.62 13.12 -2.53
N GLY A 92 5.21 12.56 -1.40
CA GLY A 92 4.20 13.16 -0.56
C GLY A 92 4.79 14.14 0.46
N GLN A 93 4.02 14.44 1.51
CA GLN A 93 4.46 15.28 2.62
C GLN A 93 4.69 14.46 3.88
N ILE A 94 5.70 14.90 4.66
CA ILE A 94 6.00 14.36 5.98
C ILE A 94 4.90 14.70 6.99
N GLY A 95 4.72 13.84 7.99
CA GLY A 95 3.84 14.05 9.14
C GLY A 95 2.55 13.24 9.07
N GLU A 96 1.53 13.75 9.74
CA GLU A 96 0.26 13.08 10.05
C GLU A 96 -0.51 12.48 8.85
N ASP A 97 -0.22 12.90 7.62
CA ASP A 97 -0.75 12.27 6.40
C ASP A 97 0.09 11.08 5.90
N ILE A 98 1.05 10.59 6.67
CA ILE A 98 1.82 9.34 6.46
C ILE A 98 2.47 9.29 5.06
N GLY A 99 3.00 10.44 4.59
CA GLY A 99 3.58 10.55 3.24
C GLY A 99 2.55 10.58 2.10
N PHE A 100 1.25 10.64 2.38
CA PHE A 100 0.20 10.78 1.38
C PHE A 100 -0.10 12.24 1.04
N GLY A 101 0.22 13.18 1.93
CA GLY A 101 0.01 14.62 1.72
C GLY A 101 0.49 15.11 0.36
N ASN A 102 -0.30 15.92 -0.33
CA ASN A 102 -0.09 16.42 -1.71
C ASN A 102 -0.21 15.37 -2.84
N ILE A 103 -0.62 14.15 -2.59
CA ILE A 103 -0.91 13.17 -3.65
C ILE A 103 -2.40 13.28 -4.01
N ASP A 104 -2.70 14.19 -4.92
CA ASP A 104 -4.06 14.54 -5.37
C ASP A 104 -4.06 14.69 -6.91
N PRO A 105 -4.82 13.84 -7.65
CA PRO A 105 -5.75 12.83 -7.14
C PRO A 105 -5.06 11.56 -6.62
N GLY A 106 -5.63 10.98 -5.55
CA GLY A 106 -5.10 9.78 -4.93
C GLY A 106 -6.11 9.06 -4.04
N LEU A 107 -5.94 7.74 -3.91
CA LEU A 107 -6.59 6.91 -2.89
C LEU A 107 -5.52 6.36 -1.97
N GLY A 108 -5.63 6.62 -0.67
CA GLY A 108 -4.76 6.08 0.38
C GLY A 108 -5.51 5.07 1.26
N ILE A 109 -4.86 3.97 1.57
CA ILE A 109 -5.28 3.05 2.63
C ILE A 109 -4.21 3.13 3.70
N GLU A 110 -4.55 3.80 4.80
CA GLU A 110 -3.63 3.98 5.92
C GLU A 110 -3.58 2.75 6.82
N PHE A 111 -2.42 2.57 7.41
CA PHE A 111 -2.14 1.72 8.55
C PHE A 111 -1.39 2.62 9.53
N ASP A 112 -2.17 3.29 10.36
CA ASP A 112 -1.71 4.34 11.26
C ASP A 112 -1.39 3.75 12.64
N THR A 113 -0.22 4.14 13.17
CA THR A 113 0.29 3.68 14.46
C THR A 113 0.36 4.79 15.51
N TYR A 114 -0.03 6.02 15.12
CA TYR A 114 0.01 7.18 16.01
C TYR A 114 -1.36 7.85 16.12
N ASN A 115 -1.79 8.20 17.33
CA ASN A 115 -3.09 8.80 17.56
C ASN A 115 -3.04 10.33 17.43
N ASN A 116 -3.51 10.86 16.34
CA ASN A 116 -3.77 12.28 16.10
C ASN A 116 -5.23 12.61 16.44
N GLU A 117 -5.56 12.83 17.71
CA GLU A 117 -6.94 13.09 18.19
C GLU A 117 -7.68 14.15 17.37
N ASN A 118 -6.97 15.19 16.88
CA ASN A 118 -7.54 16.27 16.06
C ASN A 118 -7.97 15.79 14.67
N LEU A 119 -7.42 14.68 14.17
CA LEU A 119 -7.79 14.06 12.91
C LEU A 119 -8.92 13.03 13.04
N GLY A 120 -9.33 12.72 14.28
CA GLY A 120 -10.40 11.78 14.55
C GLY A 120 -9.96 10.33 14.65
N ASP A 121 -8.68 10.12 14.93
CA ASP A 121 -8.10 8.80 15.12
C ASP A 121 -8.68 8.11 16.35
N MET A 122 -8.63 6.81 16.31
CA MET A 122 -8.95 5.98 17.46
C MET A 122 -7.68 5.65 18.27
N ASN A 123 -7.87 5.26 19.55
CA ASN A 123 -6.73 4.95 20.43
C ASN A 123 -5.94 3.68 20.05
N ALA A 124 -6.48 2.86 19.19
CA ALA A 124 -5.81 1.66 18.69
C ALA A 124 -5.24 1.97 17.31
N ASP A 125 -4.14 1.32 16.96
CA ASP A 125 -3.61 1.34 15.60
C ASP A 125 -4.71 0.92 14.63
N HIS A 126 -4.84 1.65 13.53
CA HIS A 126 -6.06 1.59 12.76
C HIS A 126 -5.83 1.59 11.24
N ILE A 127 -6.89 1.31 10.54
CA ILE A 127 -6.97 1.33 9.09
C ILE A 127 -8.08 2.28 8.68
N GLY A 128 -7.79 3.18 7.76
CA GLY A 128 -8.74 4.03 7.08
C GLY A 128 -8.57 4.01 5.58
N ILE A 129 -9.58 4.49 4.86
CA ILE A 129 -9.52 4.71 3.42
C ILE A 129 -9.82 6.18 3.17
N HIS A 130 -8.90 6.86 2.50
CA HIS A 130 -8.92 8.29 2.28
C HIS A 130 -8.67 8.64 0.81
N ARG A 131 -8.93 9.88 0.45
CA ARG A 131 -8.66 10.44 -0.87
C ARG A 131 -7.96 11.78 -0.79
N ASP A 132 -7.37 12.18 -1.92
CA ASP A 132 -6.89 13.53 -2.19
C ASP A 132 -5.86 14.03 -1.17
N GLY A 133 -4.89 13.16 -0.83
CA GLY A 133 -3.74 13.54 -0.02
C GLY A 133 -4.02 13.91 1.43
N GLN A 134 -5.08 13.38 2.04
CA GLN A 134 -5.44 13.67 3.42
C GLN A 134 -5.85 12.40 4.17
N SER A 135 -5.44 12.27 5.43
CA SER A 135 -5.79 11.16 6.33
C SER A 135 -6.78 11.55 7.44
N ASN A 136 -7.43 12.71 7.35
CA ASN A 136 -8.32 13.23 8.39
C ASN A 136 -9.68 12.52 8.37
N HIS A 137 -9.96 11.69 9.36
CA HIS A 137 -11.22 10.95 9.52
C HIS A 137 -12.46 11.83 9.70
N ASN A 138 -12.29 13.08 10.13
CA ASN A 138 -13.37 14.05 10.28
C ASN A 138 -13.67 14.82 8.97
N ALA A 139 -12.86 14.63 7.94
CA ALA A 139 -13.00 15.34 6.67
C ALA A 139 -13.89 14.58 5.67
N SER A 140 -14.37 15.28 4.65
CA SER A 140 -15.11 14.66 3.54
C SER A 140 -14.24 13.81 2.61
N THR A 141 -12.94 13.87 2.78
CA THR A 141 -11.93 13.03 2.11
C THR A 141 -11.77 11.65 2.76
N SER A 142 -12.31 11.45 3.98
CA SER A 142 -12.41 10.12 4.59
C SER A 142 -13.54 9.32 3.95
N ILE A 143 -13.21 8.18 3.36
CA ILE A 143 -14.15 7.32 2.64
C ILE A 143 -14.69 6.23 3.56
N ALA A 144 -13.81 5.61 4.36
CA ALA A 144 -14.19 4.55 5.32
C ALA A 144 -13.17 4.44 6.46
N GLY A 145 -13.63 4.04 7.62
CA GLY A 145 -12.81 3.91 8.84
C GLY A 145 -13.03 5.07 9.79
N PRO A 146 -12.20 5.21 10.86
CA PRO A 146 -11.15 4.26 11.23
C PRO A 146 -11.70 2.94 11.80
N VAL A 147 -10.97 1.86 11.60
CA VAL A 147 -11.21 0.58 12.26
C VAL A 147 -9.90 0.05 12.83
N GLN A 148 -9.92 -0.54 14.01
CA GLN A 148 -8.74 -1.16 14.61
C GLN A 148 -8.06 -2.10 13.60
N ALA A 149 -6.74 -1.97 13.40
CA ALA A 149 -6.00 -2.70 12.36
C ALA A 149 -5.99 -4.21 12.62
N ALA A 150 -5.51 -4.64 13.77
CA ALA A 150 -5.52 -6.05 14.16
C ALA A 150 -6.76 -6.38 15.00
N LEU A 151 -7.53 -7.42 14.63
CA LEU A 151 -8.81 -7.73 15.30
C LEU A 151 -8.65 -8.01 16.80
N PHE A 152 -7.49 -8.54 17.20
CA PHE A 152 -7.23 -9.03 18.56
C PHE A 152 -6.12 -8.28 19.29
N SER A 153 -5.57 -7.21 18.70
CA SER A 153 -4.57 -6.35 19.29
C SER A 153 -4.86 -4.90 18.98
N SER A 154 -4.69 -4.00 19.94
CA SER A 154 -4.74 -2.54 19.70
C SER A 154 -3.43 -1.98 19.18
N ASN A 155 -2.37 -2.79 19.12
CA ASN A 155 -1.04 -2.44 18.69
C ASN A 155 -0.56 -3.41 17.58
N ILE A 156 -0.01 -2.86 16.48
CA ILE A 156 0.61 -3.58 15.36
C ILE A 156 2.12 -3.34 15.28
N GLU A 157 2.69 -2.50 16.15
CA GLU A 157 4.12 -2.27 16.31
C GLU A 157 4.72 -3.33 17.24
N ASP A 158 4.63 -4.60 16.83
CA ASP A 158 5.03 -5.78 17.61
C ASP A 158 6.32 -6.45 17.10
N GLY A 159 6.98 -5.81 16.11
CA GLY A 159 8.21 -6.30 15.47
C GLY A 159 7.98 -7.42 14.46
N GLU A 160 6.74 -7.84 14.24
CA GLU A 160 6.40 -8.93 13.34
C GLU A 160 5.97 -8.42 11.94
N ASP A 161 6.05 -9.31 10.96
CA ASP A 161 5.53 -9.06 9.63
C ASP A 161 4.02 -9.32 9.55
N HIS A 162 3.26 -8.31 9.21
CA HIS A 162 1.81 -8.42 9.01
C HIS A 162 1.47 -8.64 7.53
N ALA A 163 0.68 -9.68 7.27
CA ALA A 163 0.20 -9.97 5.91
C ALA A 163 -0.99 -9.08 5.56
N ILE A 164 -0.83 -8.25 4.55
CA ILE A 164 -1.86 -7.36 4.03
C ILE A 164 -2.36 -7.92 2.69
N ARG A 165 -3.68 -7.83 2.48
CA ARG A 165 -4.29 -8.14 1.19
C ARG A 165 -5.30 -7.06 0.84
N ILE A 166 -5.17 -6.49 -0.34
CA ILE A 166 -6.08 -5.49 -0.89
C ILE A 166 -6.68 -6.06 -2.18
N THR A 167 -8.01 -5.99 -2.31
CA THR A 167 -8.71 -6.45 -3.50
C THR A 167 -9.58 -5.33 -4.07
N TRP A 168 -9.66 -5.27 -5.38
CA TRP A 168 -10.56 -4.41 -6.13
C TRP A 168 -11.48 -5.23 -7.04
N ASP A 169 -12.76 -4.96 -6.96
CA ASP A 169 -13.77 -5.51 -7.88
C ASP A 169 -14.46 -4.35 -8.62
N PRO A 170 -14.13 -4.10 -9.89
CA PRO A 170 -14.71 -3.00 -10.66
C PRO A 170 -16.20 -3.17 -10.96
N ALA A 171 -16.72 -4.42 -10.95
CA ALA A 171 -18.13 -4.66 -11.18
C ALA A 171 -18.99 -4.32 -9.95
N ALA A 172 -18.43 -4.52 -8.76
CA ALA A 172 -19.05 -4.13 -7.50
C ALA A 172 -18.66 -2.72 -7.07
N GLN A 173 -17.68 -2.10 -7.74
CA GLN A 173 -17.02 -0.85 -7.33
C GLN A 173 -16.59 -0.92 -5.84
N GLU A 174 -15.98 -2.04 -5.46
CA GLU A 174 -15.64 -2.31 -4.07
C GLU A 174 -14.15 -2.58 -3.89
N ILE A 175 -13.53 -1.82 -3.00
CA ILE A 175 -12.19 -2.09 -2.49
C ILE A 175 -12.30 -2.71 -1.10
N ARG A 176 -11.50 -3.76 -0.83
CA ARG A 176 -11.49 -4.46 0.47
C ARG A 176 -10.09 -4.60 1.00
N VAL A 177 -9.96 -4.44 2.31
CA VAL A 177 -8.71 -4.54 3.06
C VAL A 177 -8.79 -5.69 4.06
N TYR A 178 -7.73 -6.50 4.06
CA TYR A 178 -7.55 -7.61 4.99
C TYR A 178 -6.20 -7.46 5.69
N PHE A 179 -6.21 -7.67 7.00
CA PHE A 179 -5.03 -7.67 7.86
C PHE A 179 -4.87 -9.04 8.50
N ASN A 180 -3.71 -9.68 8.36
CA ASN A 180 -3.44 -11.05 8.83
C ASN A 180 -4.55 -12.05 8.45
N CYS A 181 -4.94 -12.02 7.16
CA CYS A 181 -6.00 -12.85 6.56
C CYS A 181 -7.44 -12.56 7.04
N LEU A 182 -7.64 -11.58 7.92
CA LEU A 182 -8.97 -11.20 8.41
C LEU A 182 -9.47 -9.96 7.69
N PHE A 183 -10.74 -9.99 7.26
CA PHE A 183 -11.40 -8.81 6.70
C PHE A 183 -11.48 -7.70 7.74
N ARG A 184 -11.09 -6.47 7.33
CA ARG A 184 -11.10 -5.30 8.22
C ARG A 184 -12.03 -4.22 7.74
N LEU A 185 -11.92 -3.81 6.48
CA LEU A 185 -12.57 -2.62 5.97
C LEU A 185 -12.90 -2.79 4.49
N SER A 186 -13.98 -2.18 4.04
CA SER A 186 -14.27 -1.99 2.61
C SER A 186 -14.93 -0.65 2.35
N ALA A 187 -14.79 -0.20 1.11
CA ALA A 187 -15.51 0.95 0.59
C ALA A 187 -16.12 0.61 -0.77
N ASN A 188 -17.34 1.11 -1.01
CA ASN A 188 -17.95 1.14 -2.33
C ASN A 188 -17.76 2.53 -2.91
N ILE A 189 -17.00 2.61 -4.01
CA ILE A 189 -16.63 3.87 -4.65
C ILE A 189 -16.30 3.64 -6.12
N ASP A 190 -16.69 4.56 -6.99
CA ASP A 190 -16.21 4.59 -8.37
C ASP A 190 -14.80 5.21 -8.42
N LEU A 191 -13.75 4.37 -8.30
CA LEU A 191 -12.37 4.86 -8.32
C LEU A 191 -12.07 5.66 -9.58
N ILE A 192 -12.57 5.23 -10.74
CA ILE A 192 -12.29 5.89 -12.01
C ILE A 192 -13.00 7.25 -12.09
N GLY A 193 -14.30 7.27 -11.74
CA GLY A 193 -15.11 8.50 -11.85
C GLY A 193 -14.92 9.46 -10.69
N ASP A 194 -14.86 8.95 -9.45
CA ASP A 194 -14.91 9.81 -8.26
C ASP A 194 -13.51 10.23 -7.76
N ILE A 195 -12.45 9.44 -8.08
CA ILE A 195 -11.09 9.73 -7.63
C ILE A 195 -10.21 10.20 -8.79
N PHE A 196 -10.21 9.48 -9.92
CA PHE A 196 -9.21 9.66 -10.97
C PHE A 196 -9.73 10.37 -12.23
N ASP A 197 -10.85 11.12 -12.15
CA ASP A 197 -11.39 11.97 -13.24
C ASP A 197 -11.57 11.24 -14.59
N GLY A 198 -11.89 9.95 -14.55
CA GLY A 198 -12.08 9.09 -15.71
C GLY A 198 -10.83 8.32 -16.16
N GLU A 199 -9.68 8.53 -15.53
CA GLU A 199 -8.45 7.80 -15.80
C GLU A 199 -8.49 6.42 -15.12
N SER A 200 -8.19 5.36 -15.89
CA SER A 200 -8.23 3.99 -15.39
C SER A 200 -6.85 3.38 -15.14
N LEU A 201 -5.78 4.01 -15.60
CA LEU A 201 -4.42 3.56 -15.38
C LEU A 201 -3.80 4.34 -14.23
N VAL A 202 -3.44 3.64 -13.16
CA VAL A 202 -2.88 4.26 -11.95
C VAL A 202 -1.60 3.56 -11.52
N TRP A 203 -0.64 4.32 -11.01
CA TRP A 203 0.47 3.74 -10.25
C TRP A 203 -0.03 3.32 -8.87
N TRP A 204 0.62 2.32 -8.34
CA TRP A 204 0.39 1.83 -6.99
C TRP A 204 1.71 1.73 -6.25
N GLY A 205 1.64 1.90 -4.96
CA GLY A 205 2.84 1.89 -4.15
C GLY A 205 2.56 2.11 -2.69
N PHE A 206 3.59 2.57 -1.99
CA PHE A 206 3.54 2.75 -0.55
C PHE A 206 4.18 4.07 -0.17
N THR A 207 3.67 4.65 0.91
CA THR A 207 4.27 5.81 1.57
C THR A 207 4.46 5.52 3.05
N ALA A 208 5.40 6.19 3.67
CA ALA A 208 5.62 6.18 5.11
C ALA A 208 6.22 7.52 5.55
N SER A 209 5.92 7.93 6.76
CA SER A 209 6.60 9.04 7.43
C SER A 209 6.75 8.80 8.93
N THR A 210 7.65 9.57 9.55
CA THR A 210 7.92 9.56 10.99
C THR A 210 8.05 10.97 11.54
#